data_5eaa7c2c99ddbee7ae9eba3332379143
#
_entry.id   5eaa7c2c99ddbee7ae9eba3332379143
#
_cell.length_a   1.000
_cell.length_b   1.000
_cell.length_c   1.000
_cell.angle_alpha   90.00
_cell.angle_beta   90.00
_cell.angle_gamma   90.00
#
_symmetry.space_group_name_H-M   'P 1'
#
loop_
_entity.id
_entity.type
_entity.pdbx_description
1 polymer ?
#
loop_
_entity_poly.entity_id
_entity_poly.type
_entity_poly.pdbx_seq_one_letter_code
_entity_poly.pdbx_strand_id
1 'polypeptide(L)'
;QYRKVNYDIDGILGGPKLFNVESKYNFFNPKAGLTYQMFNNQQIYFSYSKAQREPTRSDFENGNPKPEKLNNFELGWRINKNSFYVYSNIYIMLYKDQLSLTGALDDVGTPIRENIGESSRLGLEIEAKVSLSDKWIFQPNITLSKNTNKDFYFKRDGILSYLGNTRLSYSPEIVFGNILTFKPQPNLNLSLLTKFVGEQYMSNIQATGSKLDSYSVNDLNISYNWKPKSAISQISISLLI
;
A
#
# COMPACT_ATOMS: atom_id res chain seq x y z
N GLN A 1 -10.49 19.35 -2.56
CA GLN A 1 -9.67 19.66 -3.75
C GLN A 1 -10.54 19.53 -5.01
N TYR A 2 -10.45 20.51 -5.89
CA TYR A 2 -10.95 20.45 -7.27
C TYR A 2 -9.76 20.38 -8.22
N ARG A 3 -9.78 19.44 -9.19
CA ARG A 3 -8.72 19.25 -10.17
C ARG A 3 -9.32 19.12 -11.56
N LYS A 4 -8.89 20.00 -12.49
CA LYS A 4 -9.21 19.92 -13.90
C LYS A 4 -7.99 19.37 -14.64
N VAL A 5 -8.20 18.33 -15.44
CA VAL A 5 -7.17 17.70 -16.24
C VAL A 5 -7.59 17.73 -17.69
N ASN A 6 -6.77 18.33 -18.54
CA ASN A 6 -6.85 18.18 -19.99
C ASN A 6 -5.75 17.21 -20.38
N TYR A 7 -6.14 16.12 -20.99
CA TYR A 7 -5.25 15.05 -21.39
C TYR A 7 -5.27 14.96 -22.92
N ASP A 8 -4.16 15.25 -23.53
CA ASP A 8 -4.01 15.33 -24.98
C ASP A 8 -2.72 14.59 -25.37
N ILE A 9 -2.85 13.57 -26.19
CA ILE A 9 -1.73 12.80 -26.72
C ILE A 9 -1.94 12.63 -28.20
N ASP A 10 -0.95 13.06 -28.96
CA ASP A 10 -0.83 12.85 -30.40
C ASP A 10 0.45 12.06 -30.69
N GLY A 11 0.38 11.03 -31.51
CA GLY A 11 1.54 10.24 -31.84
C GLY A 11 1.26 9.00 -32.68
N ILE A 12 2.25 8.13 -32.75
CA ILE A 12 2.20 6.85 -33.47
C ILE A 12 2.55 5.75 -32.46
N LEU A 13 1.68 4.74 -32.36
CA LEU A 13 1.99 3.49 -31.69
C LEU A 13 2.61 2.52 -32.68
N GLY A 14 3.74 1.92 -32.36
CA GLY A 14 4.48 0.90 -33.09
C GLY A 14 3.93 0.54 -34.47
N GLY A 15 4.54 1.07 -35.57
CA GLY A 15 4.03 0.96 -36.92
C GLY A 15 3.15 2.15 -37.35
N PRO A 16 2.32 2.04 -38.39
CA PRO A 16 1.55 3.17 -38.94
C PRO A 16 0.25 3.52 -38.16
N LYS A 17 0.05 2.96 -37.00
CA LYS A 17 -1.19 3.19 -36.19
C LYS A 17 -1.12 4.56 -35.51
N LEU A 18 -1.96 5.48 -35.97
CA LEU A 18 -2.15 6.78 -35.31
C LEU A 18 -2.75 6.55 -33.90
N PHE A 19 -2.19 7.25 -32.93
CA PHE A 19 -2.66 7.25 -31.55
C PHE A 19 -2.98 8.69 -31.16
N ASN A 20 -4.26 8.98 -31.06
CA ASN A 20 -4.77 10.29 -30.67
C ASN A 20 -5.76 10.08 -29.52
N VAL A 21 -5.53 10.75 -28.41
CA VAL A 21 -6.39 10.75 -27.22
C VAL A 21 -6.60 12.17 -26.78
N GLU A 22 -7.84 12.66 -26.85
CA GLU A 22 -8.27 13.91 -26.23
C GLU A 22 -9.29 13.57 -25.13
N SER A 23 -8.97 13.93 -23.88
CA SER A 23 -9.84 13.67 -22.74
C SER A 23 -9.82 14.82 -21.74
N LYS A 24 -10.98 15.16 -21.20
CA LYS A 24 -11.15 16.24 -20.21
C LYS A 24 -11.79 15.68 -18.96
N TYR A 25 -11.13 15.85 -17.83
CA TYR A 25 -11.61 15.37 -16.53
C TYR A 25 -11.79 16.53 -15.56
N ASN A 26 -12.88 16.48 -14.80
CA ASN A 26 -13.15 17.39 -13.70
C ASN A 26 -13.36 16.56 -12.44
N PHE A 27 -12.40 16.60 -11.53
CA PHE A 27 -12.41 15.82 -10.31
C PHE A 27 -12.71 16.69 -9.09
N PHE A 28 -13.73 16.29 -8.33
CA PHE A 28 -13.98 16.84 -7.02
C PHE A 28 -13.63 15.80 -5.96
N ASN A 29 -12.57 16.08 -5.19
CA ASN A 29 -11.98 15.18 -4.22
C ASN A 29 -12.11 15.80 -2.80
N PRO A 30 -13.29 15.71 -2.16
CA PRO A 30 -13.50 16.19 -0.81
C PRO A 30 -12.74 15.31 0.20
N LYS A 31 -12.30 15.96 1.29
CA LYS A 31 -11.75 15.29 2.49
C LYS A 31 -12.36 15.93 3.72
N ALA A 32 -12.74 15.12 4.68
CA ALA A 32 -13.22 15.54 5.98
C ALA A 32 -12.69 14.64 7.05
N GLY A 33 -12.45 15.16 8.25
CA GLY A 33 -12.00 14.37 9.39
C GLY A 33 -12.42 15.01 10.69
N LEU A 34 -12.64 14.18 11.68
CA LEU A 34 -12.94 14.55 13.06
C LEU A 34 -11.96 13.83 13.96
N THR A 35 -11.41 14.56 14.90
CA THR A 35 -10.52 14.05 15.92
C THR A 35 -11.09 14.39 17.28
N TYR A 36 -11.16 13.38 18.15
CA TYR A 36 -11.64 13.51 19.51
C TYR A 36 -10.56 13.10 20.51
N GLN A 37 -10.16 14.03 21.37
CA GLN A 37 -9.22 13.77 22.46
C GLN A 37 -10.00 13.21 23.64
N MET A 38 -9.89 11.88 23.89
CA MET A 38 -10.60 11.22 24.98
C MET A 38 -9.96 11.53 26.35
N PHE A 39 -8.62 11.44 26.41
CA PHE A 39 -7.77 11.73 27.55
C PHE A 39 -6.50 12.41 27.09
N ASN A 40 -5.69 12.94 27.99
CA ASN A 40 -4.46 13.64 27.64
C ASN A 40 -3.50 12.81 26.75
N ASN A 41 -3.65 11.50 26.78
CA ASN A 41 -2.79 10.56 26.06
C ASN A 41 -3.53 9.62 25.11
N GLN A 42 -4.83 9.84 24.85
CA GLN A 42 -5.63 8.99 23.97
C GLN A 42 -6.48 9.84 23.02
N GLN A 43 -6.51 9.43 21.78
CA GLN A 43 -7.19 10.11 20.71
C GLN A 43 -7.88 9.11 19.79
N ILE A 44 -9.11 9.42 19.39
CA ILE A 44 -9.83 8.73 18.31
C ILE A 44 -9.96 9.70 17.14
N TYR A 45 -9.86 9.19 15.93
CA TYR A 45 -10.18 9.97 14.75
C TYR A 45 -11.07 9.17 13.79
N PHE A 46 -11.85 9.90 13.04
CA PHE A 46 -12.58 9.39 11.88
C PHE A 46 -12.23 10.27 10.69
N SER A 47 -12.00 9.67 9.53
CA SER A 47 -11.79 10.41 8.29
C SER A 47 -12.56 9.81 7.12
N TYR A 48 -12.97 10.67 6.21
CA TYR A 48 -13.48 10.33 4.89
C TYR A 48 -12.70 11.08 3.83
N SER A 49 -12.33 10.40 2.77
CA SER A 49 -11.75 11.04 1.60
C SER A 49 -12.24 10.40 0.31
N LYS A 50 -12.48 11.25 -0.69
CA LYS A 50 -12.70 10.82 -2.07
C LYS A 50 -11.48 11.17 -2.90
N ALA A 51 -11.02 10.23 -3.72
CA ALA A 51 -9.95 10.43 -4.68
C ALA A 51 -10.39 9.95 -6.06
N GLN A 52 -9.92 10.64 -7.09
CA GLN A 52 -10.15 10.27 -8.48
C GLN A 52 -8.86 10.44 -9.25
N ARG A 53 -8.59 9.52 -10.19
CA ARG A 53 -7.38 9.52 -10.99
C ARG A 53 -7.74 9.24 -12.45
N GLU A 54 -7.18 10.06 -13.35
CA GLU A 54 -7.21 9.81 -14.78
C GLU A 54 -6.38 8.60 -15.16
N PRO A 55 -6.72 7.91 -16.27
CA PRO A 55 -5.87 6.89 -16.85
C PRO A 55 -4.52 7.45 -17.30
N THR A 56 -3.52 6.61 -17.34
CA THR A 56 -2.20 6.91 -17.88
C THR A 56 -2.16 6.67 -19.39
N ARG A 57 -1.09 7.11 -20.06
CA ARG A 57 -0.86 6.85 -21.48
C ARG A 57 -0.95 5.35 -21.81
N SER A 58 -0.28 4.50 -21.03
CA SER A 58 -0.27 3.06 -21.26
C SER A 58 -1.66 2.42 -21.10
N ASP A 59 -2.54 3.00 -20.28
CA ASP A 59 -3.92 2.52 -20.17
C ASP A 59 -4.72 2.80 -21.45
N PHE A 60 -4.51 3.97 -22.11
CA PHE A 60 -5.14 4.32 -23.37
C PHE A 60 -4.58 3.54 -24.57
N GLU A 61 -3.29 3.16 -24.56
CA GLU A 61 -2.69 2.36 -25.61
C GLU A 61 -3.35 0.99 -25.75
N ASN A 62 -3.89 0.47 -24.65
CA ASN A 62 -4.52 -0.86 -24.56
C ASN A 62 -6.05 -0.84 -24.56
N GLY A 63 -6.70 0.34 -24.62
CA GLY A 63 -8.15 0.40 -24.62
C GLY A 63 -8.74 1.79 -24.48
N ASN A 64 -9.99 1.85 -24.00
CA ASN A 64 -10.70 3.09 -23.67
C ASN A 64 -11.00 3.12 -22.16
N PRO A 65 -10.02 3.46 -21.34
CA PRO A 65 -10.12 3.37 -19.90
C PRO A 65 -10.98 4.48 -19.30
N LYS A 66 -11.66 4.17 -18.21
CA LYS A 66 -12.37 5.12 -17.36
C LYS A 66 -11.49 5.60 -16.21
N PRO A 67 -11.71 6.83 -15.70
CA PRO A 67 -11.00 7.28 -14.50
C PRO A 67 -11.39 6.48 -13.27
N GLU A 68 -10.40 6.13 -12.48
CA GLU A 68 -10.54 5.46 -11.18
C GLU A 68 -11.20 6.38 -10.15
N LYS A 69 -12.04 5.82 -9.29
CA LYS A 69 -12.68 6.52 -8.17
C LYS A 69 -12.50 5.70 -6.90
N LEU A 70 -12.14 6.39 -5.82
CA LEU A 70 -11.99 5.82 -4.48
C LEU A 70 -12.83 6.61 -3.49
N ASN A 71 -13.58 5.91 -2.64
CA ASN A 71 -14.06 6.43 -1.37
C ASN A 71 -13.31 5.68 -0.26
N ASN A 72 -12.65 6.43 0.61
CA ASN A 72 -11.88 5.90 1.72
C ASN A 72 -12.46 6.40 3.05
N PHE A 73 -12.70 5.48 3.97
CA PHE A 73 -13.16 5.71 5.33
C PHE A 73 -12.14 5.12 6.28
N GLU A 74 -11.77 5.87 7.31
CA GLU A 74 -10.83 5.42 8.33
C GLU A 74 -11.36 5.74 9.72
N LEU A 75 -11.16 4.80 10.65
CA LEU A 75 -11.39 4.98 12.08
C LEU A 75 -10.14 4.54 12.82
N GLY A 76 -9.50 5.48 13.49
CA GLY A 76 -8.25 5.19 14.19
C GLY A 76 -8.32 5.54 15.66
N TRP A 77 -7.51 4.83 16.43
CA TRP A 77 -7.28 5.07 17.85
C TRP A 77 -5.78 5.12 18.11
N ARG A 78 -5.38 6.08 18.92
CA ARG A 78 -3.98 6.28 19.31
C ARG A 78 -3.90 6.45 20.81
N ILE A 79 -2.92 5.77 21.40
CA ILE A 79 -2.52 5.98 22.80
C ILE A 79 -1.00 6.22 22.84
N ASN A 80 -0.58 7.21 23.61
CA ASN A 80 0.82 7.54 23.81
C ASN A 80 1.11 7.73 25.30
N LYS A 81 1.91 6.83 25.86
CA LYS A 81 2.42 6.88 27.24
C LYS A 81 3.94 6.81 27.22
N ASN A 82 4.58 7.16 28.33
CA ASN A 82 6.06 7.20 28.43
C ASN A 82 6.71 5.86 28.06
N SER A 83 6.07 4.73 28.42
CA SER A 83 6.61 3.38 28.20
C SER A 83 6.07 2.69 26.94
N PHE A 84 5.01 3.19 26.35
CA PHE A 84 4.44 2.60 25.14
C PHE A 84 3.63 3.58 24.32
N TYR A 85 3.63 3.33 23.02
CA TYR A 85 2.78 3.93 22.02
C TYR A 85 2.03 2.82 21.29
N VAL A 86 0.75 3.02 21.03
CA VAL A 86 -0.04 2.13 20.15
C VAL A 86 -0.89 3.01 19.23
N TYR A 87 -0.89 2.66 17.97
CA TYR A 87 -1.77 3.18 16.95
C TYR A 87 -2.54 2.03 16.31
N SER A 88 -3.83 2.21 16.13
CA SER A 88 -4.69 1.24 15.45
C SER A 88 -5.58 1.99 14.47
N ASN A 89 -5.75 1.45 13.27
CA ASN A 89 -6.57 2.01 12.22
C ASN A 89 -7.38 0.92 11.53
N ILE A 90 -8.70 1.11 11.45
CA ILE A 90 -9.58 0.32 10.59
C ILE A 90 -9.87 1.17 9.37
N TYR A 91 -9.73 0.60 8.18
CA TYR A 91 -10.03 1.29 6.94
C TYR A 91 -10.97 0.50 6.03
N ILE A 92 -11.76 1.23 5.26
CA ILE A 92 -12.61 0.70 4.19
C ILE A 92 -12.36 1.55 2.95
N MET A 93 -11.81 0.93 1.91
CA MET A 93 -11.58 1.54 0.61
C MET A 93 -12.53 0.92 -0.42
N LEU A 94 -13.37 1.75 -1.02
CA LEU A 94 -14.33 1.34 -2.04
C LEU A 94 -13.91 1.97 -3.37
N TYR A 95 -13.49 1.12 -4.30
CA TYR A 95 -13.09 1.52 -5.63
C TYR A 95 -14.19 1.28 -6.64
N LYS A 96 -14.29 2.19 -7.59
CA LYS A 96 -15.07 2.03 -8.81
C LYS A 96 -14.20 2.32 -10.02
N ASP A 97 -14.33 1.47 -11.04
CA ASP A 97 -13.54 1.52 -12.26
C ASP A 97 -12.02 1.49 -11.98
N GLN A 98 -11.58 0.68 -10.98
CA GLN A 98 -10.15 0.55 -10.66
C GLN A 98 -9.39 0.00 -11.87
N LEU A 99 -8.28 0.66 -12.23
CA LEU A 99 -7.34 0.18 -13.25
C LEU A 99 -6.39 -0.82 -12.60
N SER A 100 -6.57 -2.09 -12.89
CA SER A 100 -5.81 -3.19 -12.29
C SER A 100 -5.24 -4.13 -13.34
N LEU A 101 -4.20 -4.88 -12.95
CA LEU A 101 -3.50 -5.81 -13.82
C LEU A 101 -4.44 -6.92 -14.30
N THR A 102 -4.46 -7.15 -15.60
CA THR A 102 -5.23 -8.24 -16.23
C THR A 102 -4.49 -9.58 -16.17
N GLY A 103 -3.17 -9.56 -15.94
CA GLY A 103 -2.30 -10.73 -16.08
C GLY A 103 -1.80 -10.94 -17.51
N ALA A 104 -2.22 -10.11 -18.46
CA ALA A 104 -1.69 -10.11 -19.83
C ALA A 104 -0.55 -9.11 -19.99
N LEU A 105 0.29 -9.32 -20.98
CA LEU A 105 1.36 -8.43 -21.40
C LEU A 105 1.03 -7.89 -22.80
N ASP A 106 1.47 -6.66 -23.07
CA ASP A 106 1.45 -6.10 -24.42
C ASP A 106 2.60 -6.66 -25.29
N ASP A 107 2.68 -6.23 -26.53
CA ASP A 107 3.67 -6.70 -27.53
C ASP A 107 5.14 -6.41 -27.14
N VAL A 108 5.35 -5.56 -26.14
CA VAL A 108 6.71 -5.21 -25.64
C VAL A 108 6.94 -5.72 -24.21
N GLY A 109 6.03 -6.55 -23.69
CA GLY A 109 6.14 -7.18 -22.36
C GLY A 109 5.68 -6.30 -21.19
N THR A 110 4.98 -5.18 -21.45
CA THR A 110 4.43 -4.33 -20.38
C THR A 110 3.12 -4.92 -19.86
N PRO A 111 2.91 -4.99 -18.53
CA PRO A 111 1.65 -5.48 -17.97
C PRO A 111 0.46 -4.60 -18.34
N ILE A 112 -0.56 -5.22 -18.94
CA ILE A 112 -1.82 -4.55 -19.31
C ILE A 112 -2.69 -4.34 -18.10
N ARG A 113 -3.28 -3.15 -17.99
CA ARG A 113 -4.31 -2.80 -17.01
C ARG A 113 -5.62 -2.46 -17.69
N GLU A 114 -6.71 -2.88 -17.07
CA GLU A 114 -8.08 -2.55 -17.49
C GLU A 114 -8.92 -2.16 -16.27
N ASN A 115 -10.04 -1.50 -16.54
CA ASN A 115 -11.01 -1.22 -15.48
C ASN A 115 -11.72 -2.52 -15.07
N ILE A 116 -11.53 -2.92 -13.83
CA ILE A 116 -12.08 -4.18 -13.27
C ILE A 116 -13.46 -4.01 -12.61
N GLY A 117 -14.12 -2.85 -12.79
CA GLY A 117 -15.40 -2.56 -12.16
C GLY A 117 -15.23 -2.14 -10.70
N GLU A 118 -15.89 -2.83 -9.77
CA GLU A 118 -15.85 -2.51 -8.35
C GLU A 118 -14.85 -3.40 -7.61
N SER A 119 -14.14 -2.78 -6.67
CA SER A 119 -13.30 -3.52 -5.74
C SER A 119 -13.34 -2.88 -4.35
N SER A 120 -13.00 -3.66 -3.33
CA SER A 120 -12.98 -3.18 -1.96
C SER A 120 -11.75 -3.68 -1.22
N ARG A 121 -11.29 -2.86 -0.27
CA ARG A 121 -10.28 -3.22 0.71
C ARG A 121 -10.82 -2.89 2.10
N LEU A 122 -10.85 -3.87 2.95
CA LEU A 122 -11.16 -3.72 4.38
C LEU A 122 -9.93 -4.19 5.15
N GLY A 123 -9.43 -3.37 6.06
CA GLY A 123 -8.24 -3.75 6.82
C GLY A 123 -8.18 -3.16 8.21
N LEU A 124 -7.35 -3.79 9.02
CA LEU A 124 -6.93 -3.36 10.35
C LEU A 124 -5.40 -3.24 10.35
N GLU A 125 -4.92 -2.07 10.72
CA GLU A 125 -3.51 -1.78 10.92
C GLU A 125 -3.26 -1.52 12.40
N ILE A 126 -2.22 -2.12 12.94
CA ILE A 126 -1.76 -1.87 14.31
C ILE A 126 -0.26 -1.65 14.27
N GLU A 127 0.18 -0.57 14.88
CA GLU A 127 1.57 -0.24 15.11
C GLU A 127 1.76 0.01 16.60
N ALA A 128 2.84 -0.52 17.17
CA ALA A 128 3.16 -0.27 18.56
C ALA A 128 4.67 -0.06 18.75
N LYS A 129 5.00 0.66 19.81
CA LYS A 129 6.36 0.74 20.35
C LYS A 129 6.25 0.58 21.86
N VAL A 130 6.96 -0.40 22.39
CA VAL A 130 6.92 -0.74 23.81
C VAL A 130 8.35 -0.79 24.35
N SER A 131 8.64 0.02 25.37
CA SER A 131 9.86 -0.11 26.16
C SER A 131 9.64 -1.19 27.21
N LEU A 132 10.11 -2.42 26.91
CA LEU A 132 9.98 -3.57 27.83
C LEU A 132 10.87 -3.41 29.05
N SER A 133 12.00 -2.71 28.89
CA SER A 133 12.94 -2.29 29.94
C SER A 133 13.82 -1.16 29.40
N ASP A 134 14.76 -0.67 30.21
CA ASP A 134 15.75 0.33 29.78
C ASP A 134 16.64 -0.18 28.63
N LYS A 135 16.76 -1.51 28.49
CA LYS A 135 17.58 -2.15 27.47
C LYS A 135 16.82 -2.74 26.30
N TRP A 136 15.52 -2.97 26.42
CA TRP A 136 14.74 -3.64 25.39
C TRP A 136 13.60 -2.79 24.88
N ILE A 137 13.54 -2.61 23.57
CA ILE A 137 12.46 -1.93 22.86
C ILE A 137 11.87 -2.90 21.81
N PHE A 138 10.56 -3.04 21.84
CA PHE A 138 9.79 -3.85 20.89
C PHE A 138 8.88 -2.95 20.05
N GLN A 139 8.98 -3.06 18.73
CA GLN A 139 8.25 -2.22 17.78
C GLN A 139 7.58 -3.10 16.70
N PRO A 140 6.45 -3.75 17.03
CA PRO A 140 5.69 -4.53 16.07
C PRO A 140 4.78 -3.64 15.23
N ASN A 141 4.50 -4.09 14.00
CA ASN A 141 3.39 -3.64 13.19
C ASN A 141 2.72 -4.83 12.52
N ILE A 142 1.41 -4.76 12.34
CA ILE A 142 0.63 -5.78 11.64
C ILE A 142 -0.47 -5.12 10.81
N THR A 143 -0.64 -5.60 9.59
CA THR A 143 -1.78 -5.29 8.74
C THR A 143 -2.52 -6.58 8.44
N LEU A 144 -3.80 -6.60 8.75
CA LEU A 144 -4.74 -7.63 8.35
C LEU A 144 -5.70 -7.02 7.37
N SER A 145 -5.85 -7.59 6.18
CA SER A 145 -6.71 -7.00 5.15
C SER A 145 -7.44 -8.06 4.32
N LYS A 146 -8.61 -7.68 3.82
CA LYS A 146 -9.36 -8.42 2.81
C LYS A 146 -9.52 -7.53 1.60
N ASN A 147 -8.93 -7.95 0.48
CA ASN A 147 -8.84 -7.20 -0.76
C ASN A 147 -9.57 -7.98 -1.86
N THR A 148 -10.70 -7.46 -2.34
CA THR A 148 -11.63 -8.23 -3.18
C THR A 148 -12.06 -7.42 -4.40
N ASN A 149 -11.95 -8.03 -5.59
CA ASN A 149 -12.69 -7.60 -6.78
C ASN A 149 -14.12 -8.14 -6.68
N LYS A 150 -15.10 -7.32 -7.01
CA LYS A 150 -16.51 -7.74 -7.06
C LYS A 150 -16.91 -8.05 -8.49
N ASP A 151 -17.63 -9.16 -8.66
CA ASP A 151 -18.20 -9.56 -9.96
C ASP A 151 -17.18 -9.43 -11.10
N PHE A 152 -15.99 -10.01 -10.89
CA PHE A 152 -14.86 -9.85 -11.80
C PHE A 152 -15.08 -10.65 -13.08
N TYR A 153 -14.91 -9.97 -14.20
CA TYR A 153 -14.92 -10.55 -15.53
C TYR A 153 -13.51 -10.50 -16.11
N PHE A 154 -13.10 -11.62 -16.70
CA PHE A 154 -11.82 -11.75 -17.38
C PHE A 154 -12.05 -12.08 -18.86
N LYS A 155 -11.42 -11.33 -19.76
CA LYS A 155 -11.48 -11.56 -21.19
C LYS A 155 -10.15 -12.13 -21.67
N ARG A 156 -10.21 -13.31 -22.30
CA ARG A 156 -9.05 -13.94 -22.92
C ARG A 156 -9.43 -14.51 -24.28
N ASP A 157 -8.64 -14.22 -25.31
CA ASP A 157 -8.87 -14.71 -26.68
C ASP A 157 -10.29 -14.43 -27.20
N GLY A 158 -10.84 -13.26 -26.83
CA GLY A 158 -12.20 -12.84 -27.20
C GLY A 158 -13.31 -13.42 -26.31
N ILE A 159 -13.02 -14.39 -25.45
CA ILE A 159 -13.99 -15.05 -24.55
C ILE A 159 -14.03 -14.30 -23.23
N LEU A 160 -15.23 -13.86 -22.83
CA LEU A 160 -15.49 -13.24 -21.55
C LEU A 160 -15.93 -14.29 -20.53
N SER A 161 -15.17 -14.43 -19.43
CA SER A 161 -15.43 -15.39 -18.36
C SER A 161 -15.81 -14.64 -17.07
N TYR A 162 -16.90 -15.02 -16.44
CA TYR A 162 -17.29 -14.53 -15.12
C TYR A 162 -16.61 -15.37 -14.03
N LEU A 163 -15.84 -14.72 -13.16
CA LEU A 163 -15.09 -15.36 -12.08
C LEU A 163 -15.66 -15.07 -10.69
N GLY A 164 -16.73 -14.27 -10.61
CA GLY A 164 -17.30 -13.86 -9.32
C GLY A 164 -16.37 -12.96 -8.52
N ASN A 165 -16.37 -13.11 -7.21
CA ASN A 165 -15.47 -12.33 -6.35
C ASN A 165 -14.09 -12.96 -6.30
N THR A 166 -13.06 -12.21 -6.68
CA THR A 166 -11.67 -12.67 -6.67
C THR A 166 -10.81 -11.81 -5.74
N ARG A 167 -9.66 -12.33 -5.30
CA ARG A 167 -8.66 -11.54 -4.56
C ARG A 167 -7.97 -10.56 -5.49
N LEU A 168 -7.68 -9.37 -4.99
CA LEU A 168 -6.85 -8.42 -5.72
C LEU A 168 -5.41 -8.92 -5.85
N SER A 169 -4.82 -8.72 -7.03
CA SER A 169 -3.41 -9.04 -7.26
C SER A 169 -2.47 -8.23 -6.37
N TYR A 170 -1.34 -8.81 -6.01
CA TYR A 170 -0.30 -8.22 -5.16
C TYR A 170 -0.82 -7.60 -3.86
N SER A 171 -1.85 -8.25 -3.26
CA SER A 171 -2.52 -7.74 -2.06
C SER A 171 -2.62 -8.86 -1.01
N PRO A 172 -1.53 -9.14 -0.26
CA PRO A 172 -1.53 -10.16 0.79
C PRO A 172 -2.51 -9.77 1.90
N GLU A 173 -3.17 -10.78 2.49
CA GLU A 173 -4.13 -10.55 3.58
C GLU A 173 -3.46 -10.28 4.93
N ILE A 174 -2.18 -10.69 5.07
CA ILE A 174 -1.40 -10.51 6.30
C ILE A 174 -0.02 -9.96 5.93
N VAL A 175 0.34 -8.85 6.55
CA VAL A 175 1.72 -8.34 6.59
C VAL A 175 2.07 -8.06 8.03
N PHE A 176 3.19 -8.59 8.49
CA PHE A 176 3.71 -8.36 9.83
C PHE A 176 5.14 -7.85 9.74
N GLY A 177 5.48 -6.89 10.58
CA GLY A 177 6.82 -6.40 10.77
C GLY A 177 7.14 -6.24 12.26
N ASN A 178 8.42 -6.32 12.60
CA ASN A 178 8.88 -6.11 13.96
C ASN A 178 10.31 -5.59 13.96
N ILE A 179 10.61 -4.69 14.89
CA ILE A 179 11.98 -4.32 15.25
C ILE A 179 12.16 -4.58 16.75
N LEU A 180 12.97 -5.57 17.09
CA LEU A 180 13.36 -5.85 18.46
C LEU A 180 14.77 -5.29 18.69
N THR A 181 14.89 -4.23 19.49
CA THR A 181 16.16 -3.58 19.79
C THR A 181 16.63 -3.92 21.19
N PHE A 182 17.86 -4.41 21.28
CA PHE A 182 18.61 -4.59 22.53
C PHE A 182 19.70 -3.55 22.65
N LYS A 183 19.77 -2.87 23.78
CA LYS A 183 20.75 -1.83 24.12
C LYS A 183 21.63 -2.33 25.25
N PRO A 184 22.71 -3.11 24.98
CA PRO A 184 23.61 -3.57 26.02
C PRO A 184 24.32 -2.41 26.72
N GLN A 185 24.62 -1.33 25.96
CA GLN A 185 25.25 -0.10 26.40
C GLN A 185 24.56 1.12 25.77
N PRO A 186 24.68 2.34 26.36
CA PRO A 186 23.98 3.53 25.83
C PRO A 186 24.34 3.91 24.39
N ASN A 187 25.51 3.48 23.93
CA ASN A 187 26.03 3.80 22.59
C ASN A 187 25.96 2.63 21.59
N LEU A 188 25.47 1.45 21.99
CA LEU A 188 25.38 0.26 21.16
C LEU A 188 23.93 -0.21 21.09
N ASN A 189 23.40 -0.35 19.87
CA ASN A 189 22.10 -0.95 19.61
C ASN A 189 22.26 -2.18 18.71
N LEU A 190 21.62 -3.26 19.09
CA LEU A 190 21.48 -4.48 18.30
C LEU A 190 19.99 -4.63 17.98
N SER A 191 19.61 -4.57 16.71
CA SER A 191 18.21 -4.62 16.31
C SER A 191 17.97 -5.77 15.35
N LEU A 192 17.06 -6.67 15.72
CA LEU A 192 16.53 -7.70 14.85
C LEU A 192 15.29 -7.14 14.15
N LEU A 193 15.33 -7.08 12.82
CA LEU A 193 14.23 -6.68 11.98
C LEU A 193 13.61 -7.94 11.39
N THR A 194 12.32 -8.13 11.59
CA THR A 194 11.57 -9.26 11.03
C THR A 194 10.49 -8.73 10.13
N LYS A 195 10.33 -9.30 8.95
CA LYS A 195 9.21 -9.03 8.05
C LYS A 195 8.60 -10.35 7.61
N PHE A 196 7.29 -10.45 7.70
CA PHE A 196 6.50 -11.54 7.15
C PHE A 196 5.47 -10.98 6.17
N VAL A 197 5.33 -11.62 5.02
CA VAL A 197 4.31 -11.32 4.02
C VAL A 197 3.55 -12.59 3.71
N GLY A 198 2.23 -12.54 3.85
CA GLY A 198 1.33 -13.64 3.53
C GLY A 198 1.28 -13.96 2.03
N GLU A 199 0.66 -15.08 1.70
CA GLU A 199 0.45 -15.46 0.31
C GLU A 199 -0.33 -14.40 -0.49
N GLN A 200 -0.04 -14.31 -1.79
CA GLN A 200 -0.72 -13.38 -2.68
C GLN A 200 -0.74 -13.90 -4.12
N TYR A 201 -1.64 -13.37 -4.94
CA TYR A 201 -1.69 -13.68 -6.35
C TYR A 201 -1.03 -12.59 -7.19
N MET A 202 -0.34 -12.97 -8.27
CA MET A 202 0.22 -12.02 -9.25
C MET A 202 -0.83 -11.47 -10.22
N SER A 203 -2.01 -12.10 -10.29
CA SER A 203 -3.11 -11.71 -11.15
C SER A 203 -4.46 -11.77 -10.43
N ASN A 204 -5.45 -11.07 -10.96
CA ASN A 204 -6.81 -11.04 -10.39
C ASN A 204 -7.63 -12.30 -10.73
N ILE A 205 -7.14 -13.19 -11.60
CA ILE A 205 -7.83 -14.43 -12.00
C ILE A 205 -7.60 -15.60 -11.05
N GLN A 206 -6.76 -15.44 -10.04
CA GLN A 206 -6.43 -16.48 -9.04
C GLN A 206 -6.00 -17.83 -9.64
N ALA A 207 -5.30 -17.80 -10.78
CA ALA A 207 -4.75 -19.02 -11.37
C ALA A 207 -3.73 -19.66 -10.44
N THR A 208 -3.74 -21.00 -10.35
CA THR A 208 -2.85 -21.75 -9.46
C THR A 208 -1.37 -21.41 -9.67
N GLY A 209 -0.95 -21.23 -10.93
CA GLY A 209 0.42 -20.83 -11.28
C GLY A 209 0.76 -19.35 -11.05
N SER A 210 -0.21 -18.53 -10.60
CA SER A 210 0.01 -17.09 -10.30
C SER A 210 0.08 -16.80 -8.80
N LYS A 211 0.13 -17.82 -7.96
CA LYS A 211 0.24 -17.68 -6.51
C LYS A 211 1.69 -17.53 -6.09
N LEU A 212 1.98 -16.53 -5.27
CA LEU A 212 3.22 -16.39 -4.53
C LEU A 212 3.00 -16.86 -3.10
N ASP A 213 3.84 -17.78 -2.64
CA ASP A 213 3.80 -18.27 -1.26
C ASP A 213 4.20 -17.18 -0.26
N SER A 214 3.77 -17.36 0.99
CA SER A 214 4.21 -16.51 2.08
C SER A 214 5.72 -16.64 2.33
N TYR A 215 6.34 -15.58 2.78
CA TYR A 215 7.75 -15.57 3.12
C TYR A 215 8.04 -14.71 4.34
N SER A 216 9.18 -14.96 4.98
CA SER A 216 9.74 -14.11 6.04
C SER A 216 11.20 -13.78 5.74
N VAL A 217 11.58 -12.57 6.14
CA VAL A 217 12.96 -12.05 6.07
C VAL A 217 13.35 -11.55 7.44
N ASN A 218 14.60 -11.80 7.84
CA ASN A 218 15.16 -11.30 9.08
C ASN A 218 16.50 -10.64 8.76
N ASP A 219 16.67 -9.41 9.25
CA ASP A 219 17.91 -8.67 9.13
C ASP A 219 18.41 -8.29 10.54
N LEU A 220 19.72 -8.29 10.74
CA LEU A 220 20.37 -7.83 11.96
C LEU A 220 21.05 -6.48 11.69
N ASN A 221 20.64 -5.47 12.44
CA ASN A 221 21.28 -4.15 12.41
C ASN A 221 22.09 -3.95 13.70
N ILE A 222 23.36 -3.65 13.54
CA ILE A 222 24.28 -3.28 14.63
C ILE A 222 24.64 -1.81 14.45
N SER A 223 24.29 -0.96 15.41
CA SER A 223 24.64 0.46 15.35
C SER A 223 25.41 0.92 16.61
N TYR A 224 26.51 1.59 16.38
CA TYR A 224 27.38 2.12 17.42
C TYR A 224 27.61 3.63 17.27
N ASN A 225 27.33 4.39 18.31
CA ASN A 225 27.51 5.83 18.35
C ASN A 225 28.73 6.20 19.17
N TRP A 226 29.79 6.56 18.50
CA TRP A 226 31.05 7.01 19.16
C TRP A 226 31.04 8.53 19.33
N LYS A 227 31.33 8.99 20.54
CA LYS A 227 31.49 10.41 20.87
C LYS A 227 32.95 10.68 21.27
N PRO A 228 33.83 10.98 20.29
CA PRO A 228 35.21 11.29 20.56
C PRO A 228 35.33 12.62 21.33
N LYS A 229 36.31 12.74 22.20
CA LYS A 229 36.66 14.00 22.87
C LYS A 229 37.48 14.89 21.92
N SER A 230 36.91 15.34 20.81
CA SER A 230 37.59 16.10 19.75
C SER A 230 36.66 17.15 19.15
N ALA A 231 37.10 17.82 18.10
CA ALA A 231 36.25 18.72 17.31
C ALA A 231 35.03 18.02 16.64
N ILE A 232 35.04 16.69 16.55
CA ILE A 232 33.94 15.88 16.03
C ILE A 232 32.99 15.54 17.19
N SER A 233 31.74 15.95 17.10
CA SER A 233 30.73 15.75 18.16
C SER A 233 30.26 14.29 18.28
N GLN A 234 30.11 13.57 17.15
CA GLN A 234 29.65 12.19 17.10
C GLN A 234 30.00 11.52 15.76
N ILE A 235 30.33 10.23 15.83
CA ILE A 235 30.44 9.34 14.67
C ILE A 235 29.47 8.19 14.88
N SER A 236 28.57 7.95 13.90
CA SER A 236 27.64 6.83 13.92
C SER A 236 28.09 5.79 12.88
N ILE A 237 28.25 4.56 13.31
CA ILE A 237 28.61 3.42 12.47
C ILE A 237 27.47 2.43 12.53
N SER A 238 26.98 1.96 11.39
CA SER A 238 25.97 0.90 11.32
C SER A 238 26.33 -0.17 10.32
N LEU A 239 26.00 -1.42 10.67
CA LEU A 239 26.16 -2.61 9.84
C LEU A 239 24.80 -3.30 9.77
N LEU A 240 24.32 -3.57 8.56
CA LEU A 240 23.12 -4.35 8.27
C LEU A 240 23.56 -5.67 7.64
N ILE A 241 23.04 -6.77 8.14
CA ILE A 241 23.35 -8.16 7.70
C ILE A 241 22.02 -8.85 7.40
#